data_f341be8bf00e82e76b2c0700a19dcabc
#
_entry.id   f341be8bf00e82e76b2c0700a19dcabc
#
_cell.length_a   1.000
_cell.length_b   1.000
_cell.length_c   1.000
_cell.angle_alpha   90.00
_cell.angle_beta   90.00
_cell.angle_gamma   90.00
#
_symmetry.space_group_name_H-M   'P 1'
#
loop_
_entity.id
_entity.type
_entity.pdbx_description
1 polymer ?
#
loop_
_entity_poly.entity_id
_entity_poly.type
_entity_poly.pdbx_seq_one_letter_code
_entity_poly.pdbx_strand_id
1 'polypeptide(L)'
;MVAGEHVLDLACGTGIVARSAANKVGANGRVVGLDRNDGMLAVARNASSGISPLIEWRRADAQNIPFPDSAFDIVFCQQGLQFFPDKSAVLREAYRVLEPKGRLALSAMRPIKHNPQYNLLADTLERHIGPNAGMMMRSPFLPLSTNELRDLLKSAGFQDVQILIGIGPVRYPSTKEFIRREVASSPLAGQIKSLSDDNEFAIMVRDLEAALESYIDDDGIVFPAETYFATARR
;
A
#
# COMPACT_ATOMS: atom_id res chain seq x y z
N MET A 1 11.77 15.69 -2.39
CA MET A 1 10.77 16.79 -2.44
C MET A 1 11.45 18.08 -2.02
N VAL A 2 11.14 19.17 -2.71
CA VAL A 2 11.59 20.53 -2.37
C VAL A 2 10.36 21.44 -2.21
N ALA A 3 10.57 22.62 -1.60
CA ALA A 3 9.50 23.60 -1.42
C ALA A 3 8.95 24.06 -2.79
N GLY A 4 7.63 24.22 -2.88
CA GLY A 4 6.93 24.67 -4.08
C GLY A 4 6.54 23.58 -5.08
N GLU A 5 6.96 22.32 -4.89
CA GLU A 5 6.62 21.23 -5.81
C GLU A 5 5.12 20.89 -5.77
N HIS A 6 4.59 20.46 -6.93
CA HIS A 6 3.26 19.89 -7.10
C HIS A 6 3.32 18.36 -7.00
N VAL A 7 2.59 17.81 -6.07
CA VAL A 7 2.65 16.38 -5.70
C VAL A 7 1.30 15.71 -5.88
N LEU A 8 1.28 14.56 -6.54
CA LEU A 8 0.15 13.63 -6.58
C LEU A 8 0.45 12.40 -5.73
N ASP A 9 -0.38 12.11 -4.75
CA ASP A 9 -0.40 10.84 -4.00
C ASP A 9 -1.49 9.94 -4.60
N LEU A 10 -1.07 8.96 -5.41
CA LEU A 10 -1.94 8.08 -6.19
C LEU A 10 -2.28 6.83 -5.37
N ALA A 11 -3.56 6.49 -5.27
CA ALA A 11 -4.10 5.53 -4.31
C ALA A 11 -3.72 5.91 -2.87
N CYS A 12 -4.03 7.15 -2.51
CA CYS A 12 -3.55 7.78 -1.28
C CYS A 12 -4.13 7.18 0.01
N GLY A 13 -5.17 6.35 -0.08
CA GLY A 13 -5.82 5.75 1.08
C GLY A 13 -6.24 6.79 2.12
N THR A 14 -5.76 6.63 3.35
CA THR A 14 -5.99 7.59 4.45
C THR A 14 -5.06 8.81 4.42
N GLY A 15 -4.27 9.00 3.35
CA GLY A 15 -3.51 10.22 3.06
C GLY A 15 -2.22 10.42 3.83
N ILE A 16 -1.56 9.37 4.28
CA ILE A 16 -0.31 9.49 5.08
C ILE A 16 0.82 10.14 4.25
N VAL A 17 0.96 9.74 2.97
CA VAL A 17 1.99 10.31 2.08
C VAL A 17 1.64 11.74 1.70
N ALA A 18 0.38 12.02 1.35
CA ALA A 18 -0.08 13.37 1.02
C ALA A 18 0.17 14.35 2.18
N ARG A 19 -0.13 13.97 3.44
CA ARG A 19 0.16 14.80 4.61
C ARG A 19 1.66 15.03 4.81
N SER A 20 2.46 14.00 4.64
CA SER A 20 3.93 14.11 4.71
C SER A 20 4.47 15.02 3.60
N ALA A 21 3.90 14.92 2.39
CA ALA A 21 4.27 15.75 1.26
C ALA A 21 3.92 17.23 1.52
N ALA A 22 2.73 17.53 2.03
CA ALA A 22 2.30 18.89 2.34
C ALA A 22 3.29 19.60 3.28
N ASN A 23 3.72 18.92 4.34
CA ASN A 23 4.73 19.46 5.27
C ASN A 23 6.10 19.74 4.60
N LYS A 24 6.39 19.09 3.48
CA LYS A 24 7.69 19.24 2.78
C LYS A 24 7.65 20.30 1.69
N VAL A 25 6.55 20.39 0.93
CA VAL A 25 6.43 21.34 -0.17
C VAL A 25 6.10 22.76 0.32
N GLY A 26 5.54 22.91 1.51
CA GLY A 26 5.24 24.20 2.12
C GLY A 26 4.13 24.97 1.40
N ALA A 27 3.90 26.21 1.83
CA ALA A 27 2.75 27.03 1.41
C ALA A 27 2.67 27.32 -0.10
N ASN A 28 3.79 27.28 -0.81
CA ASN A 28 3.85 27.52 -2.26
C ASN A 28 3.70 26.24 -3.09
N GLY A 29 3.64 25.05 -2.45
CA GLY A 29 3.44 23.79 -3.11
C GLY A 29 1.97 23.43 -3.26
N ARG A 30 1.71 22.37 -4.02
CA ARG A 30 0.37 21.78 -4.18
C ARG A 30 0.43 20.30 -3.90
N VAL A 31 -0.53 19.78 -3.13
CA VAL A 31 -0.66 18.35 -2.88
C VAL A 31 -2.07 17.88 -3.21
N VAL A 32 -2.14 16.83 -4.01
CA VAL A 32 -3.38 16.14 -4.36
C VAL A 32 -3.29 14.70 -3.87
N GLY A 33 -4.29 14.26 -3.11
CA GLY A 33 -4.51 12.85 -2.79
C GLY A 33 -5.64 12.30 -3.64
N LEU A 34 -5.37 11.27 -4.43
CA LEU A 34 -6.34 10.62 -5.30
C LEU A 34 -6.58 9.18 -4.86
N ASP A 35 -7.85 8.83 -4.63
CA ASP A 35 -8.26 7.46 -4.33
C ASP A 35 -9.67 7.19 -4.90
N ARG A 36 -9.98 5.92 -5.18
CA ARG A 36 -11.32 5.51 -5.61
C ARG A 36 -12.29 5.30 -4.45
N ASN A 37 -11.78 5.13 -3.23
CA ASN A 37 -12.55 4.78 -2.04
C ASN A 37 -12.91 6.03 -1.22
N ASP A 38 -14.20 6.40 -1.23
CA ASP A 38 -14.69 7.57 -0.48
C ASP A 38 -14.50 7.43 1.04
N GLY A 39 -14.58 6.23 1.59
CA GLY A 39 -14.37 5.99 3.02
C GLY A 39 -12.92 6.31 3.43
N MET A 40 -11.94 5.92 2.61
CA MET A 40 -10.54 6.28 2.83
C MET A 40 -10.32 7.78 2.73
N LEU A 41 -10.92 8.43 1.72
CA LEU A 41 -10.83 9.89 1.55
C LEU A 41 -11.50 10.67 2.69
N ALA A 42 -12.59 10.14 3.27
CA ALA A 42 -13.21 10.75 4.46
C ALA A 42 -12.26 10.74 5.65
N VAL A 43 -11.58 9.64 5.90
CA VAL A 43 -10.54 9.54 6.94
C VAL A 43 -9.38 10.49 6.64
N ALA A 44 -8.93 10.55 5.38
CA ALA A 44 -7.85 11.43 4.95
C ALA A 44 -8.17 12.91 5.21
N ARG A 45 -9.39 13.37 4.85
CA ARG A 45 -9.85 14.74 5.11
C ARG A 45 -9.85 15.07 6.60
N ASN A 46 -10.41 14.19 7.43
CA ASN A 46 -10.43 14.38 8.88
C ASN A 46 -9.03 14.45 9.49
N ALA A 47 -8.12 13.59 9.04
CA ALA A 47 -6.75 13.52 9.54
C ALA A 47 -5.84 14.67 9.05
N SER A 48 -6.29 15.48 8.06
CA SER A 48 -5.52 16.60 7.50
C SER A 48 -5.98 17.97 7.97
N SER A 49 -6.87 18.04 8.96
CA SER A 49 -7.32 19.31 9.54
C SER A 49 -6.12 20.12 10.08
N GLY A 50 -6.01 21.37 9.64
CA GLY A 50 -4.92 22.28 10.05
C GLY A 50 -3.59 22.10 9.32
N ILE A 51 -3.50 21.24 8.31
CA ILE A 51 -2.28 21.09 7.47
C ILE A 51 -2.24 22.18 6.41
N SER A 52 -1.07 22.76 6.18
CA SER A 52 -0.79 23.73 5.12
C SER A 52 0.37 23.23 4.23
N PRO A 53 0.26 23.31 2.87
CA PRO A 53 -0.92 23.75 2.11
C PRO A 53 -2.12 22.81 2.30
N LEU A 54 -3.32 23.31 1.99
CA LEU A 54 -4.51 22.45 1.97
C LEU A 54 -4.33 21.34 0.93
N ILE A 55 -4.59 20.10 1.35
CA ILE A 55 -4.52 18.96 0.46
C ILE A 55 -5.84 18.83 -0.31
N GLU A 56 -5.73 18.76 -1.64
CA GLU A 56 -6.87 18.51 -2.51
C GLU A 56 -7.16 17.00 -2.55
N TRP A 57 -8.31 16.58 -2.05
CA TRP A 57 -8.73 15.18 -2.05
C TRP A 57 -9.68 14.91 -3.21
N ARG A 58 -9.28 14.02 -4.13
CA ARG A 58 -10.02 13.66 -5.34
C ARG A 58 -10.43 12.19 -5.33
N ARG A 59 -11.72 11.95 -5.52
CA ARG A 59 -12.21 10.61 -5.87
C ARG A 59 -12.08 10.42 -7.37
N ALA A 60 -11.25 9.48 -7.81
CA ALA A 60 -11.08 9.13 -9.22
C ALA A 60 -10.47 7.74 -9.38
N ASP A 61 -10.55 7.21 -10.62
CA ASP A 61 -9.83 6.01 -11.02
C ASP A 61 -8.41 6.38 -11.45
N ALA A 62 -7.41 5.66 -10.93
CA ALA A 62 -6.02 5.84 -11.29
C ALA A 62 -5.71 5.51 -12.76
N GLN A 63 -6.59 4.76 -13.44
CA GLN A 63 -6.49 4.48 -14.87
C GLN A 63 -6.97 5.66 -15.75
N ASN A 64 -7.57 6.69 -15.14
CA ASN A 64 -8.04 7.91 -15.83
C ASN A 64 -7.92 9.09 -14.86
N ILE A 65 -6.70 9.59 -14.70
CA ILE A 65 -6.38 10.66 -13.75
C ILE A 65 -6.95 12.00 -14.26
N PRO A 66 -7.85 12.66 -13.48
CA PRO A 66 -8.57 13.85 -13.92
C PRO A 66 -7.73 15.13 -13.83
N PHE A 67 -6.52 15.08 -14.32
CA PHE A 67 -5.59 16.20 -14.41
C PHE A 67 -4.96 16.25 -15.80
N PRO A 68 -4.56 17.44 -16.28
CA PRO A 68 -3.90 17.58 -17.59
C PRO A 68 -2.53 16.92 -17.58
N ASP A 69 -1.95 16.78 -18.78
CA ASP A 69 -0.55 16.39 -18.93
C ASP A 69 0.35 17.37 -18.21
N SER A 70 1.46 16.87 -17.66
CA SER A 70 2.49 17.72 -17.05
C SER A 70 1.95 18.64 -15.94
N ALA A 71 1.19 18.08 -15.01
CA ALA A 71 0.56 18.83 -13.90
C ALA A 71 1.31 18.67 -12.56
N PHE A 72 2.24 17.71 -12.47
CA PHE A 72 2.89 17.34 -11.22
C PHE A 72 4.41 17.13 -11.39
N ASP A 73 5.18 17.61 -10.42
CA ASP A 73 6.62 17.34 -10.32
C ASP A 73 6.91 15.94 -9.80
N ILE A 74 6.01 15.42 -8.93
CA ILE A 74 6.15 14.12 -8.29
C ILE A 74 4.82 13.39 -8.25
N VAL A 75 4.86 12.10 -8.61
CA VAL A 75 3.78 11.15 -8.33
C VAL A 75 4.28 10.11 -7.32
N PHE A 76 3.58 9.97 -6.22
CA PHE A 76 3.73 8.86 -5.28
C PHE A 76 2.67 7.80 -5.51
N CYS A 77 3.02 6.53 -5.28
CA CYS A 77 2.07 5.42 -5.20
C CYS A 77 2.56 4.45 -4.11
N GLN A 78 2.13 4.70 -2.87
CA GLN A 78 2.53 3.85 -1.74
C GLN A 78 1.55 2.70 -1.56
N GLN A 79 2.04 1.46 -1.71
CA GLN A 79 1.25 0.24 -1.51
C GLN A 79 -0.07 0.22 -2.31
N GLY A 80 -0.08 0.86 -3.50
CA GLY A 80 -1.25 0.96 -4.37
C GLY A 80 -1.16 0.07 -5.60
N LEU A 81 0.05 -0.08 -6.18
CA LEU A 81 0.26 -0.71 -7.49
C LEU A 81 -0.30 -2.13 -7.58
N GLN A 82 -0.19 -2.92 -6.52
CA GLN A 82 -0.66 -4.30 -6.46
C GLN A 82 -2.17 -4.45 -6.65
N PHE A 83 -2.96 -3.43 -6.30
CA PHE A 83 -4.41 -3.47 -6.34
C PHE A 83 -5.01 -3.04 -7.68
N PHE A 84 -4.22 -2.49 -8.60
CA PHE A 84 -4.74 -2.07 -9.89
C PHE A 84 -4.91 -3.26 -10.83
N PRO A 85 -6.09 -3.41 -11.47
CA PRO A 85 -6.31 -4.44 -12.49
C PRO A 85 -5.37 -4.27 -13.68
N ASP A 86 -5.30 -3.07 -14.26
CA ASP A 86 -4.35 -2.70 -15.32
C ASP A 86 -3.28 -1.75 -14.78
N LYS A 87 -2.18 -2.36 -14.32
CA LYS A 87 -1.01 -1.63 -13.81
C LYS A 87 -0.34 -0.77 -14.88
N SER A 88 -0.37 -1.26 -16.14
CA SER A 88 0.22 -0.55 -17.27
C SER A 88 -0.54 0.74 -17.59
N ALA A 89 -1.88 0.71 -17.55
CA ALA A 89 -2.70 1.90 -17.74
C ALA A 89 -2.42 2.95 -16.67
N VAL A 90 -2.38 2.53 -15.39
CA VAL A 90 -2.08 3.43 -14.27
C VAL A 90 -0.70 4.07 -14.38
N LEU A 91 0.31 3.29 -14.75
CA LEU A 91 1.67 3.83 -14.91
C LEU A 91 1.79 4.77 -16.12
N ARG A 92 1.07 4.52 -17.23
CA ARG A 92 0.99 5.47 -18.35
C ARG A 92 0.31 6.78 -17.93
N GLU A 93 -0.75 6.73 -17.14
CA GLU A 93 -1.40 7.92 -16.60
C GLU A 93 -0.48 8.68 -15.62
N ALA A 94 0.21 7.97 -14.72
CA ALA A 94 1.21 8.56 -13.85
C ALA A 94 2.34 9.26 -14.65
N TYR A 95 2.79 8.63 -15.74
CA TYR A 95 3.76 9.23 -16.66
C TYR A 95 3.19 10.48 -17.36
N ARG A 96 1.95 10.40 -17.85
CA ARG A 96 1.30 11.52 -18.56
C ARG A 96 1.19 12.77 -17.70
N VAL A 97 0.77 12.63 -16.45
CA VAL A 97 0.54 13.76 -15.56
C VAL A 97 1.81 14.33 -14.92
N LEU A 98 2.93 13.62 -14.99
CA LEU A 98 4.22 14.14 -14.55
C LEU A 98 4.75 15.21 -15.52
N GLU A 99 5.41 16.24 -15.00
CA GLU A 99 6.20 17.21 -15.77
C GLU A 99 7.40 16.51 -16.46
N PRO A 100 7.95 17.07 -17.56
CA PRO A 100 9.24 16.66 -18.08
C PRO A 100 10.31 16.71 -16.98
N LYS A 101 11.04 15.60 -16.75
CA LYS A 101 11.97 15.38 -15.64
C LYS A 101 11.29 15.15 -14.27
N GLY A 102 9.96 15.08 -14.23
CA GLY A 102 9.21 14.69 -13.05
C GLY A 102 9.56 13.29 -12.57
N ARG A 103 9.22 12.98 -11.33
CA ARG A 103 9.65 11.76 -10.64
C ARG A 103 8.46 10.92 -10.18
N LEU A 104 8.55 9.63 -10.45
CA LEU A 104 7.70 8.63 -9.80
C LEU A 104 8.45 8.03 -8.62
N ALA A 105 7.77 7.86 -7.49
CA ALA A 105 8.23 7.02 -6.40
C ALA A 105 7.09 6.10 -5.93
N LEU A 106 7.32 4.81 -5.95
CA LEU A 106 6.33 3.82 -5.53
C LEU A 106 6.91 2.80 -4.55
N SER A 107 6.02 2.24 -3.73
CA SER A 107 6.33 1.04 -2.96
C SER A 107 5.23 -0.01 -3.15
N ALA A 108 5.62 -1.28 -3.08
CA ALA A 108 4.71 -2.42 -3.13
C ALA A 108 5.31 -3.59 -2.35
N MET A 109 4.48 -4.36 -1.64
CA MET A 109 4.93 -5.60 -1.02
C MET A 109 5.48 -6.54 -2.10
N ARG A 110 6.60 -7.19 -1.80
CA ARG A 110 7.17 -8.21 -2.68
C ARG A 110 6.24 -9.42 -2.78
N PRO A 111 6.43 -10.31 -3.79
CA PRO A 111 5.67 -11.55 -3.87
C PRO A 111 5.61 -12.27 -2.53
N ILE A 112 4.46 -12.85 -2.20
CA ILE A 112 4.20 -13.43 -0.87
C ILE A 112 5.24 -14.49 -0.45
N LYS A 113 5.90 -15.16 -1.40
CA LYS A 113 7.01 -16.09 -1.15
C LYS A 113 8.20 -15.44 -0.42
N HIS A 114 8.31 -14.12 -0.44
CA HIS A 114 9.31 -13.34 0.28
C HIS A 114 8.79 -12.78 1.61
N ASN A 115 7.53 -13.07 1.93
CA ASN A 115 6.86 -12.67 3.15
C ASN A 115 6.12 -13.89 3.74
N PRO A 116 6.85 -14.97 4.11
CA PRO A 116 6.27 -16.28 4.45
C PRO A 116 5.30 -16.22 5.62
N GLN A 117 5.49 -15.34 6.59
CA GLN A 117 4.60 -15.14 7.74
C GLN A 117 3.20 -14.67 7.34
N TYR A 118 3.10 -13.86 6.28
CA TYR A 118 1.79 -13.47 5.72
C TYR A 118 1.14 -14.63 4.96
N ASN A 119 1.95 -15.50 4.34
CA ASN A 119 1.40 -16.71 3.72
C ASN A 119 0.87 -17.68 4.78
N LEU A 120 1.56 -17.83 5.92
CA LEU A 120 1.06 -18.62 7.05
C LEU A 120 -0.28 -18.08 7.58
N LEU A 121 -0.43 -16.76 7.68
CA LEU A 121 -1.71 -16.12 8.01
C LEU A 121 -2.78 -16.46 6.95
N ALA A 122 -2.45 -16.30 5.67
CA ALA A 122 -3.38 -16.59 4.57
C ALA A 122 -3.82 -18.06 4.57
N ASP A 123 -2.90 -19.00 4.77
CA ASP A 123 -3.18 -20.45 4.87
C ASP A 123 -4.06 -20.78 6.09
N THR A 124 -3.84 -20.09 7.21
CA THR A 124 -4.65 -20.25 8.42
C THR A 124 -6.07 -19.73 8.19
N LEU A 125 -6.21 -18.51 7.62
CA LEU A 125 -7.52 -17.96 7.28
C LEU A 125 -8.27 -18.83 6.26
N GLU A 126 -7.57 -19.40 5.29
CA GLU A 126 -8.15 -20.32 4.32
C GLU A 126 -8.72 -21.58 4.97
N ARG A 127 -8.00 -22.17 5.93
CA ARG A 127 -8.46 -23.36 6.67
C ARG A 127 -9.66 -23.10 7.57
N HIS A 128 -9.71 -21.97 8.27
CA HIS A 128 -10.71 -21.67 9.28
C HIS A 128 -11.92 -20.88 8.74
N ILE A 129 -11.76 -20.11 7.67
CA ILE A 129 -12.81 -19.25 7.10
C ILE A 129 -13.20 -19.72 5.69
N GLY A 130 -12.22 -20.16 4.90
CA GLY A 130 -12.43 -20.66 3.55
C GLY A 130 -11.51 -20.02 2.50
N PRO A 131 -11.55 -20.55 1.25
CA PRO A 131 -10.61 -20.19 0.18
C PRO A 131 -10.57 -18.69 -0.14
N ASN A 132 -11.72 -18.02 -0.09
CA ASN A 132 -11.80 -16.58 -0.36
C ASN A 132 -10.99 -15.75 0.64
N ALA A 133 -10.94 -16.16 1.92
CA ALA A 133 -10.19 -15.46 2.95
C ALA A 133 -8.68 -15.53 2.68
N GLY A 134 -8.17 -16.72 2.35
CA GLY A 134 -6.77 -16.88 1.97
C GLY A 134 -6.40 -16.08 0.72
N MET A 135 -7.23 -16.12 -0.32
CA MET A 135 -7.03 -15.35 -1.55
C MET A 135 -6.97 -13.83 -1.27
N MET A 136 -7.92 -13.31 -0.48
CA MET A 136 -7.95 -11.89 -0.11
C MET A 136 -6.71 -11.47 0.66
N MET A 137 -6.20 -12.31 1.57
CA MET A 137 -5.00 -12.03 2.35
C MET A 137 -3.73 -12.07 1.50
N ARG A 138 -3.70 -12.83 0.40
CA ARG A 138 -2.58 -12.86 -0.53
C ARG A 138 -2.61 -11.69 -1.53
N SER A 139 -3.75 -11.02 -1.72
CA SER A 139 -3.92 -9.97 -2.74
C SER A 139 -3.04 -8.72 -2.57
N PRO A 140 -2.61 -8.31 -1.35
CA PRO A 140 -1.71 -7.17 -1.17
C PRO A 140 -0.29 -7.36 -1.68
N PHE A 141 0.09 -8.58 -2.07
CA PHE A 141 1.46 -8.89 -2.49
C PHE A 141 1.58 -8.81 -4.01
N LEU A 142 2.50 -7.95 -4.48
CA LEU A 142 2.72 -7.74 -5.91
C LEU A 142 3.35 -9.00 -6.54
N PRO A 143 2.67 -9.71 -7.46
CA PRO A 143 3.19 -10.95 -8.03
C PRO A 143 4.20 -10.71 -9.17
N LEU A 144 5.08 -9.70 -9.01
CA LEU A 144 6.10 -9.34 -9.99
C LEU A 144 7.49 -9.48 -9.38
N SER A 145 8.42 -10.00 -10.16
CA SER A 145 9.85 -9.93 -9.86
C SER A 145 10.38 -8.50 -10.05
N THR A 146 11.59 -8.25 -9.57
CA THR A 146 12.28 -6.96 -9.78
C THR A 146 12.41 -6.61 -11.27
N ASN A 147 12.69 -7.60 -12.14
CA ASN A 147 12.84 -7.38 -13.58
C ASN A 147 11.49 -7.06 -14.23
N GLU A 148 10.44 -7.82 -13.92
CA GLU A 148 9.10 -7.55 -14.43
C GLU A 148 8.58 -6.18 -14.00
N LEU A 149 8.83 -5.77 -12.75
CA LEU A 149 8.48 -4.42 -12.30
C LEU A 149 9.27 -3.34 -13.06
N ARG A 150 10.57 -3.57 -13.33
CA ARG A 150 11.39 -2.66 -14.12
C ARG A 150 10.90 -2.54 -15.56
N ASP A 151 10.57 -3.66 -16.18
CA ASP A 151 10.08 -3.70 -17.56
C ASP A 151 8.71 -3.04 -17.67
N LEU A 152 7.85 -3.22 -16.68
CA LEU A 152 6.54 -2.55 -16.60
C LEU A 152 6.68 -1.02 -16.54
N LEU A 153 7.61 -0.52 -15.71
CA LEU A 153 7.91 0.93 -15.62
C LEU A 153 8.48 1.46 -16.92
N LYS A 154 9.45 0.78 -17.52
CA LYS A 154 10.05 1.18 -18.81
C LYS A 154 9.02 1.17 -19.94
N SER A 155 8.14 0.19 -19.98
CA SER A 155 7.06 0.09 -20.99
C SER A 155 6.04 1.23 -20.87
N ALA A 156 5.90 1.84 -19.70
CA ALA A 156 5.09 3.04 -19.49
C ALA A 156 5.80 4.34 -19.89
N GLY A 157 7.08 4.29 -20.30
CA GLY A 157 7.89 5.44 -20.74
C GLY A 157 8.92 5.92 -19.73
N PHE A 158 8.93 5.39 -18.51
CA PHE A 158 9.84 5.83 -17.46
C PHE A 158 11.31 5.48 -17.74
N GLN A 159 12.20 6.39 -17.39
CA GLN A 159 13.66 6.26 -17.47
C GLN A 159 14.28 6.25 -16.08
N ASP A 160 15.58 5.97 -15.98
CA ASP A 160 16.36 5.96 -14.73
C ASP A 160 15.71 5.11 -13.62
N VAL A 161 15.13 3.96 -14.01
CA VAL A 161 14.40 3.08 -13.10
C VAL A 161 15.35 2.44 -12.09
N GLN A 162 15.24 2.84 -10.84
CA GLN A 162 15.94 2.23 -9.70
C GLN A 162 14.93 1.46 -8.84
N ILE A 163 15.26 0.24 -8.47
CA ILE A 163 14.44 -0.60 -7.58
C ILE A 163 15.32 -1.11 -6.45
N LEU A 164 14.93 -0.77 -5.24
CA LEU A 164 15.54 -1.25 -4.00
C LEU A 164 14.59 -2.21 -3.30
N ILE A 165 15.15 -3.19 -2.62
CA ILE A 165 14.42 -4.06 -1.72
C ILE A 165 14.68 -3.55 -0.31
N GLY A 166 13.63 -3.05 0.33
CA GLY A 166 13.65 -2.73 1.74
C GLY A 166 13.19 -3.93 2.56
N ILE A 167 13.92 -4.22 3.63
CA ILE A 167 13.57 -5.24 4.61
C ILE A 167 13.45 -4.53 5.95
N GLY A 168 12.28 -4.59 6.55
CA GLY A 168 12.03 -3.95 7.84
C GLY A 168 11.32 -4.89 8.81
N PRO A 169 11.59 -4.77 10.13
CA PRO A 169 10.85 -5.52 11.12
C PRO A 169 9.41 -5.03 11.21
N VAL A 170 8.48 -5.96 11.25
CA VAL A 170 7.08 -5.71 11.61
C VAL A 170 6.82 -6.43 12.92
N ARG A 171 6.25 -5.72 13.89
CA ARG A 171 5.97 -6.24 15.23
C ARG A 171 4.49 -6.10 15.58
N TYR A 172 3.95 -7.16 16.17
CA TYR A 172 2.62 -7.17 16.77
C TYR A 172 2.71 -7.66 18.22
N PRO A 173 1.90 -7.11 19.14
CA PRO A 173 1.91 -7.51 20.54
C PRO A 173 1.55 -8.99 20.78
N SER A 174 0.86 -9.62 19.83
CA SER A 174 0.48 -11.05 19.87
C SER A 174 -0.01 -11.52 18.50
N THR A 175 -0.08 -12.85 18.30
CA THR A 175 -0.71 -13.48 17.13
C THR A 175 -2.17 -13.04 16.96
N LYS A 176 -2.90 -12.91 18.06
CA LYS A 176 -4.27 -12.39 18.06
C LYS A 176 -4.36 -10.98 17.44
N GLU A 177 -3.45 -10.09 17.84
CA GLU A 177 -3.39 -8.73 17.29
C GLU A 177 -2.90 -8.70 15.84
N PHE A 178 -2.01 -9.60 15.45
CA PHE A 178 -1.62 -9.76 14.05
C PHE A 178 -2.82 -10.09 13.17
N ILE A 179 -3.58 -11.16 13.53
CA ILE A 179 -4.80 -11.52 12.80
C ILE A 179 -5.78 -10.34 12.75
N ARG A 180 -6.07 -9.72 13.90
CA ARG A 180 -7.07 -8.65 13.99
C ARG A 180 -6.71 -7.44 13.11
N ARG A 181 -5.46 -6.98 13.14
CA ARG A 181 -5.04 -5.79 12.40
C ARG A 181 -5.00 -6.04 10.89
N GLU A 182 -4.45 -7.18 10.46
CA GLU A 182 -4.40 -7.53 9.06
C GLU A 182 -5.80 -7.71 8.46
N VAL A 183 -6.67 -8.38 9.18
CA VAL A 183 -8.04 -8.58 8.72
C VAL A 183 -8.86 -7.28 8.77
N ALA A 184 -8.68 -6.44 9.79
CA ALA A 184 -9.38 -5.15 9.89
C ALA A 184 -9.04 -4.20 8.74
N SER A 185 -7.85 -4.32 8.14
CA SER A 185 -7.41 -3.56 6.98
C SER A 185 -7.86 -4.17 5.64
N SER A 186 -8.55 -5.30 5.66
CA SER A 186 -8.99 -6.07 4.50
C SER A 186 -10.53 -6.10 4.36
N PRO A 187 -11.07 -6.51 3.19
CA PRO A 187 -12.51 -6.76 3.05
C PRO A 187 -13.08 -7.84 3.98
N LEU A 188 -12.21 -8.61 4.66
CA LEU A 188 -12.59 -9.64 5.63
C LEU A 188 -13.05 -9.10 6.99
N ALA A 189 -12.89 -7.79 7.23
CA ALA A 189 -13.23 -7.16 8.53
C ALA A 189 -14.64 -7.48 9.04
N GLY A 190 -15.61 -7.64 8.13
CA GLY A 190 -16.98 -8.04 8.45
C GLY A 190 -17.12 -9.54 8.83
N GLN A 191 -16.30 -10.38 8.25
CA GLN A 191 -16.37 -11.85 8.46
C GLN A 191 -15.76 -12.28 9.80
N ILE A 192 -14.70 -11.63 10.27
CA ILE A 192 -14.15 -11.91 11.61
C ILE A 192 -15.07 -11.42 12.73
N LYS A 193 -15.86 -10.39 12.51
CA LYS A 193 -16.92 -10.01 13.47
C LYS A 193 -17.99 -11.09 13.62
N SER A 194 -18.21 -11.92 12.62
CA SER A 194 -19.15 -13.06 12.67
C SER A 194 -18.51 -14.33 13.23
N LEU A 195 -17.20 -14.46 13.31
CA LEU A 195 -16.47 -15.46 14.11
C LEU A 195 -16.48 -15.06 15.61
N SER A 196 -17.62 -14.58 16.09
CA SER A 196 -17.82 -14.18 17.48
C SER A 196 -17.99 -15.37 18.43
N ASP A 197 -17.81 -16.58 17.95
CA ASP A 197 -17.56 -17.73 18.81
C ASP A 197 -16.10 -17.70 19.26
N ASP A 198 -15.88 -17.26 20.49
CA ASP A 198 -14.55 -17.11 21.10
C ASP A 198 -13.68 -18.38 20.98
N ASN A 199 -14.31 -19.55 20.82
CA ASN A 199 -13.61 -20.83 20.73
C ASN A 199 -12.98 -21.05 19.32
N GLU A 200 -13.72 -20.82 18.21
CA GLU A 200 -13.16 -20.99 16.85
C GLU A 200 -12.03 -19.99 16.58
N PHE A 201 -12.22 -18.75 17.02
CA PHE A 201 -11.16 -17.75 16.91
C PHE A 201 -9.94 -18.12 17.76
N ALA A 202 -10.13 -18.67 18.97
CA ALA A 202 -9.03 -19.12 19.81
C ALA A 202 -8.28 -20.33 19.22
N ILE A 203 -8.97 -21.22 18.49
CA ILE A 203 -8.32 -22.32 17.76
C ILE A 203 -7.48 -21.75 16.61
N MET A 204 -8.03 -20.85 15.82
CA MET A 204 -7.30 -20.20 14.73
C MET A 204 -6.04 -19.46 15.21
N VAL A 205 -6.13 -18.75 16.34
CA VAL A 205 -4.97 -18.07 16.95
C VAL A 205 -3.90 -19.09 17.33
N ARG A 206 -4.24 -20.19 17.99
CA ARG A 206 -3.28 -21.24 18.39
C ARG A 206 -2.61 -21.91 17.18
N ASP A 207 -3.38 -22.19 16.12
CA ASP A 207 -2.83 -22.78 14.90
C ASP A 207 -1.81 -21.86 14.23
N LEU A 208 -2.10 -20.55 14.18
CA LEU A 208 -1.17 -19.58 13.64
C LEU A 208 0.03 -19.36 14.57
N GLU A 209 -0.16 -19.36 15.88
CA GLU A 209 0.91 -19.29 16.87
C GLU A 209 1.93 -20.41 16.69
N ALA A 210 1.45 -21.64 16.57
CA ALA A 210 2.31 -22.80 16.30
C ALA A 210 3.08 -22.67 14.99
N ALA A 211 2.44 -22.12 13.94
CA ALA A 211 3.10 -21.90 12.66
C ALA A 211 4.13 -20.75 12.69
N LEU A 212 3.97 -19.80 13.60
CA LEU A 212 4.84 -18.62 13.76
C LEU A 212 5.83 -18.75 14.93
N GLU A 213 5.99 -19.92 15.54
CA GLU A 213 6.80 -20.13 16.76
C GLU A 213 8.19 -19.48 16.66
N SER A 214 8.85 -19.60 15.50
CA SER A 214 10.19 -19.03 15.28
C SER A 214 10.23 -17.50 15.19
N TYR A 215 9.08 -16.83 15.17
CA TYR A 215 8.94 -15.38 15.12
C TYR A 215 8.41 -14.77 16.41
N ILE A 216 8.19 -15.59 17.45
CA ILE A 216 7.68 -15.16 18.76
C ILE A 216 8.83 -14.88 19.70
N ASP A 217 8.79 -13.73 20.38
CA ASP A 217 9.69 -13.36 21.47
C ASP A 217 8.91 -12.84 22.68
N ASP A 218 9.62 -12.34 23.73
CA ASP A 218 9.01 -11.85 24.98
C ASP A 218 8.06 -10.65 24.77
N ASP A 219 8.20 -9.92 23.65
CA ASP A 219 7.40 -8.73 23.31
C ASP A 219 6.33 -8.98 22.23
N GLY A 220 6.08 -10.24 21.86
CA GLY A 220 5.07 -10.65 20.91
C GLY A 220 5.64 -11.31 19.65
N ILE A 221 5.16 -10.94 18.47
CA ILE A 221 5.63 -11.48 17.20
C ILE A 221 6.44 -10.43 16.47
N VAL A 222 7.61 -10.82 15.95
CA VAL A 222 8.44 -9.98 15.09
C VAL A 222 8.94 -10.76 13.88
N PHE A 223 8.79 -10.18 12.69
CA PHE A 223 9.27 -10.79 11.47
C PHE A 223 9.71 -9.73 10.43
N PRO A 224 10.61 -10.08 9.50
CA PRO A 224 10.96 -9.19 8.40
C PRO A 224 9.81 -9.12 7.39
N ALA A 225 9.52 -7.90 6.90
CA ALA A 225 8.65 -7.70 5.76
C ALA A 225 9.45 -7.09 4.61
N GLU A 226 9.29 -7.65 3.41
CA GLU A 226 10.02 -7.23 2.23
C GLU A 226 9.15 -6.41 1.28
N THR A 227 9.64 -5.24 0.92
CA THR A 227 8.95 -4.25 0.09
C THR A 227 9.86 -3.79 -1.05
N TYR A 228 9.30 -3.65 -2.25
CA TYR A 228 9.92 -2.90 -3.33
C TYR A 228 9.76 -1.40 -3.08
N PHE A 229 10.86 -0.67 -3.25
CA PHE A 229 10.86 0.78 -3.40
C PHE A 229 11.42 1.10 -4.79
N ALA A 230 10.59 1.66 -5.65
CA ALA A 230 11.00 2.02 -7.00
C ALA A 230 10.93 3.52 -7.20
N THR A 231 11.96 4.07 -7.84
CA THR A 231 11.98 5.44 -8.33
C THR A 231 12.27 5.45 -9.82
N ALA A 232 11.68 6.41 -10.54
CA ALA A 232 11.87 6.56 -11.97
C ALA A 232 11.66 8.02 -12.40
N ARG A 233 12.08 8.38 -13.61
CA ARG A 233 11.92 9.71 -14.21
C ARG A 233 11.06 9.66 -15.46
N ARG A 234 10.31 10.74 -15.68
CA ARG A 234 9.69 11.01 -16.97
C ARG A 234 10.72 11.57 -17.95
#